data_1e144dcf3368b66b76281d873491c4ea
#
_entry.id   1e144dcf3368b66b76281d873491c4ea
#
_cell.length_a   1.000
_cell.length_b   1.000
_cell.length_c   1.000
_cell.angle_alpha   90.00
_cell.angle_beta   90.00
_cell.angle_gamma   90.00
#
_symmetry.space_group_name_H-M   'P 1'
#
loop_
_entity.id
_entity.type
_entity.pdbx_description
1 polymer ?
#
loop_
_entity_poly.entity_id
_entity_poly.type
_entity_poly.pdbx_seq_one_letter_code
_entity_poly.pdbx_strand_id
1 'polypeptide(L)'
;MTFGKHTIVAQKDLYEGTKTIDIVPSDDTKGRVESVEMEDMSRFYGDVTVTVENNAEIYFRDKKVGTSVWETKLREGNYTIETRKVDCDPVKTTFTVNALTDNQIKAIAPIPHTGLLMIYTRPASTKIFNGNKELDLQSSPTLPIGTYQIDFVKKGYVTQSREYTIRRNETTRDTITLHRVNYVKPMAFYFGGGITYNSLFGLSGIIGAVLWNHDIQASYTFGMSESDPVYWDGHKNTETKYKMSSISLKYGYQISLTRKFVLTPQIGYHYNTLAANATKGNVNYGDGAKSDAMSIGAKLNIVPIQHLNLFVNPEFSFKISQDDYFKAITENSNFTGDGFAVHAGLLISF
;
A
#
# COMPACT_ATOMS: atom_id res chain seq x y z
N MET A 1 -53.08 -30.27 50.67
CA MET A 1 -52.59 -31.63 50.41
C MET A 1 -53.76 -32.63 50.60
N THR A 2 -53.77 -33.68 49.81
CA THR A 2 -54.72 -34.75 49.97
C THR A 2 -54.37 -35.69 51.15
N PHE A 3 -55.28 -36.38 51.75
CA PHE A 3 -54.97 -37.40 52.78
C PHE A 3 -54.22 -38.58 52.18
N GLY A 4 -53.31 -39.17 52.95
CA GLY A 4 -52.49 -40.30 52.56
C GLY A 4 -51.00 -40.06 52.69
N LYS A 5 -50.23 -41.01 52.15
CA LYS A 5 -48.75 -40.96 52.20
C LYS A 5 -48.18 -39.97 51.16
N HIS A 6 -47.39 -39.05 51.67
CA HIS A 6 -46.67 -38.07 50.85
C HIS A 6 -45.16 -38.13 51.14
N THR A 7 -44.36 -38.05 50.05
CA THR A 7 -42.89 -37.94 50.18
C THR A 7 -42.50 -36.48 50.00
N ILE A 8 -41.87 -35.93 51.03
CA ILE A 8 -41.26 -34.62 51.01
C ILE A 8 -39.79 -34.81 50.60
N VAL A 9 -39.38 -34.15 49.52
CA VAL A 9 -37.96 -34.04 49.10
C VAL A 9 -37.54 -32.63 49.41
N ALA A 10 -36.52 -32.46 50.24
CA ALA A 10 -35.87 -31.17 50.54
C ALA A 10 -34.51 -31.15 49.87
N GLN A 11 -34.21 -30.07 49.16
CA GLN A 11 -32.91 -29.89 48.50
C GLN A 11 -32.42 -28.48 48.72
N LYS A 12 -31.15 -28.34 49.14
CA LYS A 12 -30.49 -27.05 49.33
C LYS A 12 -28.99 -27.25 49.03
N ASP A 13 -28.49 -26.52 48.04
CA ASP A 13 -27.09 -26.62 47.60
C ASP A 13 -26.68 -28.08 47.29
N LEU A 14 -25.74 -28.65 48.06
CA LEU A 14 -25.25 -30.02 47.93
C LEU A 14 -25.89 -30.96 48.96
N TYR A 15 -26.95 -30.53 49.67
CA TYR A 15 -27.63 -31.32 50.64
C TYR A 15 -29.00 -31.76 50.14
N GLU A 16 -29.31 -33.04 50.31
CA GLU A 16 -30.60 -33.61 49.97
C GLU A 16 -31.19 -34.40 51.16
N GLY A 17 -32.48 -34.36 51.31
CA GLY A 17 -33.18 -35.13 52.35
C GLY A 17 -34.56 -35.58 51.88
N THR A 18 -34.97 -36.75 52.27
CA THR A 18 -36.28 -37.30 51.90
C THR A 18 -36.98 -37.81 53.12
N LYS A 19 -38.24 -37.42 53.30
CA LYS A 19 -39.09 -37.90 54.41
C LYS A 19 -40.46 -38.27 53.88
N THR A 20 -40.93 -39.43 54.25
CA THR A 20 -42.27 -39.85 53.94
C THR A 20 -43.17 -39.55 55.19
N ILE A 21 -44.28 -38.86 54.99
CA ILE A 21 -45.26 -38.50 55.99
C ILE A 21 -46.62 -39.05 55.56
N ASP A 22 -47.44 -39.42 56.54
CA ASP A 22 -48.80 -39.77 56.31
C ASP A 22 -49.70 -38.64 56.83
N ILE A 23 -50.56 -38.13 55.94
CA ILE A 23 -51.52 -37.06 56.28
C ILE A 23 -52.84 -37.69 56.55
N VAL A 24 -53.21 -37.73 57.83
CA VAL A 24 -54.52 -38.26 58.31
C VAL A 24 -55.43 -37.06 58.64
N PRO A 25 -56.75 -37.25 58.60
CA PRO A 25 -57.72 -36.24 59.05
C PRO A 25 -57.38 -35.78 60.47
N SER A 26 -57.36 -34.50 60.71
CA SER A 26 -57.11 -33.90 62.03
C SER A 26 -57.95 -32.63 62.14
N ASP A 27 -58.51 -32.44 63.35
CA ASP A 27 -59.24 -31.22 63.71
C ASP A 27 -58.31 -30.03 64.09
N ASP A 28 -56.97 -30.23 64.03
CA ASP A 28 -56.04 -29.22 64.40
C ASP A 28 -55.74 -28.26 63.19
N THR A 29 -56.17 -27.03 63.34
CA THR A 29 -56.01 -25.95 62.33
C THR A 29 -54.63 -25.28 62.30
N LYS A 30 -53.69 -25.66 63.20
CA LYS A 30 -52.41 -25.00 63.35
C LYS A 30 -51.36 -25.44 62.28
N GLY A 31 -51.67 -26.36 61.46
CA GLY A 31 -50.71 -26.91 60.47
C GLY A 31 -49.62 -27.75 61.13
N ARG A 32 -49.14 -28.73 60.41
CA ARG A 32 -48.08 -29.67 60.81
C ARG A 32 -46.72 -29.20 60.30
N VAL A 33 -45.73 -29.07 61.21
CA VAL A 33 -44.34 -28.76 60.85
C VAL A 33 -43.53 -30.05 60.90
N GLU A 34 -42.85 -30.35 59.82
CA GLU A 34 -41.99 -31.53 59.71
C GLU A 34 -40.54 -31.10 59.45
N SER A 35 -39.60 -31.75 60.14
CA SER A 35 -38.16 -31.60 59.89
C SER A 35 -37.71 -32.71 58.94
N VAL A 36 -36.88 -32.34 58.00
CA VAL A 36 -36.22 -33.25 57.06
C VAL A 36 -34.73 -33.26 57.36
N GLU A 37 -34.15 -34.39 57.67
CA GLU A 37 -32.71 -34.54 57.83
C GLU A 37 -32.06 -34.43 56.43
N MET A 38 -31.00 -33.62 56.35
CA MET A 38 -30.26 -33.35 55.09
C MET A 38 -28.94 -34.08 55.15
N GLU A 39 -28.66 -34.89 54.09
CA GLU A 39 -27.39 -35.59 53.89
C GLU A 39 -26.50 -34.77 52.94
N ASP A 40 -25.20 -34.69 53.22
CA ASP A 40 -24.20 -34.08 52.33
C ASP A 40 -23.96 -35.00 51.14
N MET A 41 -24.33 -34.50 49.98
CA MET A 41 -24.22 -35.20 48.69
C MET A 41 -22.94 -34.80 47.92
N SER A 42 -22.06 -33.99 48.50
CA SER A 42 -20.87 -33.43 47.84
C SER A 42 -19.96 -34.50 47.22
N ARG A 43 -19.96 -35.71 47.83
CA ARG A 43 -19.20 -36.89 47.36
C ARG A 43 -19.65 -37.40 45.98
N PHE A 44 -20.79 -36.99 45.46
CA PHE A 44 -21.33 -37.37 44.15
C PHE A 44 -21.18 -36.25 43.14
N TYR A 45 -20.53 -35.13 43.45
CA TYR A 45 -20.37 -34.00 42.60
C TYR A 45 -18.90 -33.80 42.20
N GLY A 46 -18.64 -33.36 40.95
CA GLY A 46 -17.36 -32.90 40.46
C GLY A 46 -17.38 -31.44 40.08
N ASP A 47 -16.25 -30.78 40.18
CA ASP A 47 -16.05 -29.45 39.60
C ASP A 47 -15.98 -29.58 38.09
N VAL A 48 -16.62 -28.67 37.37
CA VAL A 48 -16.68 -28.67 35.90
C VAL A 48 -16.32 -27.30 35.38
N THR A 49 -15.31 -27.25 34.54
CA THR A 49 -14.93 -26.08 33.78
C THR A 49 -15.11 -26.36 32.29
N VAL A 50 -16.02 -25.67 31.65
CA VAL A 50 -16.24 -25.73 30.21
C VAL A 50 -15.61 -24.52 29.56
N THR A 51 -14.79 -24.73 28.53
CA THR A 51 -14.20 -23.67 27.72
C THR A 51 -14.62 -23.81 26.27
N VAL A 52 -14.87 -22.67 25.59
CA VAL A 52 -15.14 -22.62 24.15
C VAL A 52 -14.44 -21.42 23.53
N GLU A 53 -13.94 -21.60 22.31
CA GLU A 53 -13.26 -20.56 21.56
C GLU A 53 -14.24 -19.55 20.94
N ASN A 54 -13.69 -18.44 20.41
CA ASN A 54 -14.40 -17.45 19.59
C ASN A 54 -15.52 -16.66 20.30
N ASN A 55 -15.45 -16.51 21.61
CA ASN A 55 -16.49 -15.81 22.41
C ASN A 55 -17.90 -16.40 22.17
N ALA A 56 -17.98 -17.71 22.03
CA ALA A 56 -19.26 -18.38 21.90
C ALA A 56 -20.01 -18.44 23.24
N GLU A 57 -21.32 -18.41 23.15
CA GLU A 57 -22.21 -18.58 24.31
C GLU A 57 -22.39 -20.06 24.63
N ILE A 58 -22.42 -20.40 25.92
CA ILE A 58 -22.60 -21.76 26.40
C ILE A 58 -24.02 -21.87 26.98
N TYR A 59 -24.77 -22.85 26.49
CA TYR A 59 -26.13 -23.17 26.93
C TYR A 59 -26.16 -24.54 27.59
N PHE A 60 -26.78 -24.62 28.74
CA PHE A 60 -27.07 -25.85 29.45
C PHE A 60 -28.55 -25.92 29.75
N ARG A 61 -29.22 -27.00 29.31
CA ARG A 61 -30.68 -27.17 29.43
C ARG A 61 -31.44 -25.92 28.93
N ASP A 62 -31.09 -25.47 27.72
CA ASP A 62 -31.63 -24.27 27.02
C ASP A 62 -31.47 -22.94 27.75
N LYS A 63 -30.73 -22.90 28.87
CA LYS A 63 -30.41 -21.66 29.58
C LYS A 63 -28.96 -21.26 29.31
N LYS A 64 -28.73 -19.98 28.95
CA LYS A 64 -27.37 -19.43 28.85
C LYS A 64 -26.70 -19.44 30.21
N VAL A 65 -25.56 -20.11 30.31
CA VAL A 65 -24.80 -20.30 31.56
C VAL A 65 -23.43 -19.62 31.54
N GLY A 66 -22.90 -19.24 30.36
CA GLY A 66 -21.63 -18.56 30.24
C GLY A 66 -21.35 -18.07 28.82
N THR A 67 -20.24 -17.34 28.69
CA THR A 67 -19.63 -16.95 27.41
C THR A 67 -18.14 -17.24 27.51
N SER A 68 -17.60 -17.97 26.56
CA SER A 68 -16.22 -18.51 26.53
C SER A 68 -15.87 -19.48 27.65
N VAL A 69 -16.37 -19.27 28.86
CA VAL A 69 -16.11 -20.12 30.05
C VAL A 69 -17.38 -20.28 30.85
N TRP A 70 -17.56 -21.48 31.42
CA TRP A 70 -18.59 -21.78 32.39
C TRP A 70 -18.03 -22.70 33.45
N GLU A 71 -18.10 -22.30 34.69
CA GLU A 71 -17.65 -23.02 35.87
C GLU A 71 -18.87 -23.40 36.74
N THR A 72 -18.95 -24.63 37.18
CA THR A 72 -20.05 -25.13 37.98
C THR A 72 -19.70 -26.44 38.70
N LYS A 73 -20.58 -26.90 39.59
CA LYS A 73 -20.55 -28.26 40.16
C LYS A 73 -21.71 -29.05 39.60
N LEU A 74 -21.43 -30.23 39.05
CA LEU A 74 -22.44 -31.15 38.57
C LEU A 74 -22.28 -32.51 39.25
N ARG A 75 -23.39 -33.19 39.45
CA ARG A 75 -23.38 -34.59 39.90
C ARG A 75 -22.72 -35.47 38.85
N GLU A 76 -22.11 -36.57 39.26
CA GLU A 76 -21.56 -37.55 38.31
C GLU A 76 -22.62 -38.02 37.30
N GLY A 77 -22.21 -38.14 36.02
CA GLY A 77 -23.11 -38.50 34.95
C GLY A 77 -22.75 -37.88 33.60
N ASN A 78 -23.59 -38.14 32.61
CA ASN A 78 -23.42 -37.66 31.26
C ASN A 78 -24.27 -36.40 31.04
N TYR A 79 -23.64 -35.37 30.44
CA TYR A 79 -24.26 -34.08 30.18
C TYR A 79 -24.03 -33.65 28.74
N THR A 80 -24.91 -32.78 28.25
CA THR A 80 -24.80 -32.16 26.94
C THR A 80 -24.98 -30.66 27.11
N ILE A 81 -24.05 -29.90 26.55
CA ILE A 81 -24.14 -28.47 26.38
C ILE A 81 -24.29 -28.12 24.91
N GLU A 82 -24.78 -26.95 24.63
CA GLU A 82 -24.86 -26.40 23.28
C GLU A 82 -24.10 -25.06 23.22
N THR A 83 -23.27 -24.92 22.23
CA THR A 83 -22.55 -23.66 21.97
C THR A 83 -23.25 -22.90 20.87
N ARG A 84 -23.49 -21.61 21.08
CA ARG A 84 -24.20 -20.71 20.14
C ARG A 84 -23.39 -19.44 19.87
N LYS A 85 -23.49 -18.93 18.68
CA LYS A 85 -22.99 -17.61 18.29
C LYS A 85 -23.83 -17.07 17.13
N VAL A 86 -23.96 -15.76 17.04
CA VAL A 86 -24.62 -15.10 15.91
C VAL A 86 -23.91 -15.50 14.60
N ASP A 87 -24.67 -15.75 13.55
CA ASP A 87 -24.17 -16.14 12.23
C ASP A 87 -23.38 -17.47 12.20
N CYS A 88 -23.68 -18.36 13.15
CA CYS A 88 -23.12 -19.71 13.22
C CYS A 88 -24.24 -20.75 13.46
N ASP A 89 -24.03 -21.95 12.96
CA ASP A 89 -24.85 -23.10 13.34
C ASP A 89 -24.44 -23.56 14.74
N PRO A 90 -25.40 -23.80 15.65
CA PRO A 90 -25.13 -24.27 17.01
C PRO A 90 -24.56 -25.70 17.01
N VAL A 91 -23.67 -25.98 17.96
CA VAL A 91 -23.04 -27.31 18.09
C VAL A 91 -23.24 -27.85 19.49
N LYS A 92 -23.57 -29.14 19.60
CA LYS A 92 -23.70 -29.85 20.88
C LYS A 92 -22.41 -30.59 21.22
N THR A 93 -21.99 -30.49 22.48
CA THR A 93 -20.88 -31.25 23.05
C THR A 93 -21.37 -32.08 24.22
N THR A 94 -21.13 -33.38 24.17
CA THR A 94 -21.47 -34.32 25.24
C THR A 94 -20.22 -34.61 26.06
N PHE A 95 -20.34 -34.66 27.37
CA PHE A 95 -19.24 -34.96 28.29
C PHE A 95 -19.71 -35.72 29.52
N THR A 96 -18.79 -36.42 30.17
CA THR A 96 -19.04 -37.16 31.41
C THR A 96 -18.38 -36.39 32.58
N VAL A 97 -19.12 -36.26 33.66
CA VAL A 97 -18.64 -35.68 34.92
C VAL A 97 -18.29 -36.84 35.85
N ASN A 98 -17.07 -36.85 36.36
CA ASN A 98 -16.61 -37.75 37.41
C ASN A 98 -16.65 -37.01 38.76
N ALA A 99 -17.22 -37.68 39.77
CA ALA A 99 -17.29 -37.13 41.14
C ALA A 99 -15.89 -36.91 41.71
N LEU A 100 -15.76 -35.91 42.59
CA LEU A 100 -14.55 -35.55 43.32
C LEU A 100 -13.34 -35.25 42.45
N THR A 101 -13.57 -34.90 41.18
CA THR A 101 -12.51 -34.52 40.21
C THR A 101 -12.79 -33.17 39.60
N ASP A 102 -11.72 -32.52 39.10
CA ASP A 102 -11.83 -31.35 38.27
C ASP A 102 -11.97 -31.78 36.79
N ASN A 103 -13.16 -31.58 36.24
CA ASN A 103 -13.54 -31.99 34.90
C ASN A 103 -13.33 -30.78 33.94
N GLN A 104 -12.23 -30.79 33.17
CA GLN A 104 -11.92 -29.78 32.17
C GLN A 104 -12.45 -30.17 30.80
N ILE A 105 -13.41 -29.41 30.29
CA ILE A 105 -14.13 -29.72 29.04
C ILE A 105 -13.84 -28.64 28.01
N LYS A 106 -13.29 -29.03 26.85
CA LYS A 106 -13.18 -28.16 25.70
C LYS A 106 -14.38 -28.39 24.77
N ALA A 107 -15.34 -27.47 24.79
CA ALA A 107 -16.52 -27.54 23.93
C ALA A 107 -16.17 -27.18 22.48
N ILE A 108 -16.92 -27.80 21.56
CA ILE A 108 -16.77 -27.51 20.12
C ILE A 108 -17.39 -26.15 19.84
N ALA A 109 -16.64 -25.31 19.10
CA ALA A 109 -17.11 -23.98 18.72
C ALA A 109 -18.24 -24.07 17.66
N PRO A 110 -19.17 -23.10 17.65
CA PRO A 110 -20.22 -23.01 16.64
C PRO A 110 -19.62 -22.87 15.23
N ILE A 111 -20.29 -23.47 14.22
CA ILE A 111 -19.82 -23.50 12.83
C ILE A 111 -20.26 -22.22 12.12
N PRO A 112 -19.33 -21.37 11.64
CA PRO A 112 -19.69 -20.15 10.94
C PRO A 112 -20.49 -20.42 9.67
N HIS A 113 -21.53 -19.62 9.41
CA HIS A 113 -22.19 -19.60 8.12
C HIS A 113 -21.21 -19.09 7.05
N THR A 114 -21.18 -19.69 5.89
CA THR A 114 -20.24 -19.36 4.82
C THR A 114 -20.95 -19.11 3.49
N GLY A 115 -20.27 -18.41 2.60
CA GLY A 115 -20.58 -18.27 1.18
C GLY A 115 -19.34 -18.43 0.32
N LEU A 116 -19.50 -18.42 -0.98
CA LEU A 116 -18.43 -18.58 -1.95
C LEU A 116 -18.07 -17.21 -2.57
N LEU A 117 -16.78 -16.88 -2.63
CA LEU A 117 -16.26 -15.73 -3.35
C LEU A 117 -15.31 -16.18 -4.47
N MET A 118 -15.77 -16.09 -5.72
CA MET A 118 -15.02 -16.49 -6.91
C MET A 118 -14.54 -15.26 -7.67
N ILE A 119 -13.24 -14.99 -7.62
CA ILE A 119 -12.64 -13.82 -8.26
C ILE A 119 -11.69 -14.25 -9.37
N TYR A 120 -11.89 -13.68 -10.55
CA TYR A 120 -11.00 -13.82 -11.69
C TYR A 120 -10.17 -12.55 -11.82
N THR A 121 -8.83 -12.68 -11.85
CA THR A 121 -7.94 -11.52 -11.95
C THR A 121 -7.23 -11.48 -13.29
N ARG A 122 -7.10 -10.28 -13.85
CA ARG A 122 -6.26 -9.98 -15.02
C ARG A 122 -5.26 -8.89 -14.60
N PRO A 123 -3.97 -9.23 -14.53
CA PRO A 123 -3.29 -10.50 -14.88
C PRO A 123 -3.50 -11.59 -13.81
N ALA A 124 -3.43 -12.86 -14.24
CA ALA A 124 -3.77 -14.03 -13.42
C ALA A 124 -2.95 -14.20 -12.13
N SER A 125 -1.70 -13.71 -12.07
CA SER A 125 -0.87 -13.79 -10.87
C SER A 125 -1.01 -12.56 -9.94
N THR A 126 -2.22 -12.01 -9.81
CA THR A 126 -2.53 -10.94 -8.87
C THR A 126 -2.71 -11.54 -7.48
N LYS A 127 -2.05 -10.97 -6.49
CA LYS A 127 -2.23 -11.34 -5.09
C LYS A 127 -3.48 -10.66 -4.52
N ILE A 128 -4.19 -11.37 -3.66
CA ILE A 128 -5.45 -10.95 -3.07
C ILE A 128 -5.27 -10.87 -1.56
N PHE A 129 -5.60 -9.73 -0.95
CA PHE A 129 -5.45 -9.52 0.48
C PHE A 129 -6.75 -9.06 1.13
N ASN A 130 -6.97 -9.50 2.37
CA ASN A 130 -7.94 -8.92 3.29
C ASN A 130 -7.13 -8.31 4.46
N GLY A 131 -6.98 -6.98 4.45
CA GLY A 131 -6.01 -6.31 5.31
C GLY A 131 -4.59 -6.84 5.08
N ASN A 132 -3.94 -7.36 6.12
CA ASN A 132 -2.59 -7.91 6.02
C ASN A 132 -2.54 -9.41 5.66
N LYS A 133 -3.70 -10.07 5.53
CA LYS A 133 -3.78 -11.51 5.27
C LYS A 133 -3.96 -11.78 3.78
N GLU A 134 -3.01 -12.51 3.18
CA GLU A 134 -3.17 -13.02 1.80
C GLU A 134 -4.23 -14.10 1.76
N LEU A 135 -5.18 -13.99 0.82
CA LEU A 135 -6.26 -14.93 0.58
C LEU A 135 -5.95 -15.79 -0.63
N ASP A 136 -6.03 -17.09 -0.49
CA ASP A 136 -6.02 -18.04 -1.62
C ASP A 136 -7.44 -18.42 -1.99
N LEU A 137 -8.08 -17.58 -2.80
CA LEU A 137 -9.45 -17.83 -3.27
C LEU A 137 -9.54 -18.85 -4.41
N GLN A 138 -8.40 -19.30 -4.96
CA GLN A 138 -8.39 -20.37 -5.98
C GLN A 138 -8.54 -21.73 -5.32
N SER A 139 -7.82 -21.98 -4.23
CA SER A 139 -7.86 -23.25 -3.50
C SER A 139 -8.98 -23.28 -2.44
N SER A 140 -9.34 -22.13 -1.87
CA SER A 140 -10.36 -22.02 -0.83
C SER A 140 -11.25 -20.78 -1.03
N PRO A 141 -12.23 -20.87 -1.94
CA PRO A 141 -13.14 -19.75 -2.22
C PRO A 141 -14.20 -19.51 -1.14
N THR A 142 -14.25 -20.35 -0.11
CA THR A 142 -15.25 -20.27 0.97
C THR A 142 -14.81 -19.28 2.04
N LEU A 143 -15.66 -18.30 2.33
CA LEU A 143 -15.47 -17.31 3.40
C LEU A 143 -16.67 -17.29 4.35
N PRO A 144 -16.47 -17.00 5.64
CA PRO A 144 -17.58 -16.69 6.56
C PRO A 144 -18.44 -15.55 6.02
N ILE A 145 -19.71 -15.52 6.42
CA ILE A 145 -20.57 -14.38 6.06
C ILE A 145 -20.05 -13.09 6.69
N GLY A 146 -20.21 -11.98 5.98
CA GLY A 146 -19.71 -10.67 6.41
C GLY A 146 -19.28 -9.80 5.26
N THR A 147 -18.78 -8.61 5.58
CA THR A 147 -18.26 -7.64 4.60
C THR A 147 -16.73 -7.63 4.65
N TYR A 148 -16.12 -7.75 3.49
CA TYR A 148 -14.67 -7.85 3.32
C TYR A 148 -14.16 -6.75 2.40
N GLN A 149 -13.18 -5.99 2.86
CA GLN A 149 -12.41 -5.07 2.03
C GLN A 149 -11.23 -5.82 1.43
N ILE A 150 -11.28 -6.08 0.14
CA ILE A 150 -10.29 -6.91 -0.56
C ILE A 150 -9.42 -6.07 -1.46
N ASP A 151 -8.11 -6.20 -1.30
CA ASP A 151 -7.08 -5.52 -2.08
C ASP A 151 -6.45 -6.47 -3.10
N PHE A 152 -6.35 -5.98 -4.34
CA PHE A 152 -5.74 -6.67 -5.46
C PHE A 152 -4.41 -6.03 -5.80
N VAL A 153 -3.30 -6.75 -5.56
CA VAL A 153 -1.95 -6.22 -5.63
C VAL A 153 -1.10 -6.99 -6.61
N LYS A 154 -0.43 -6.28 -7.52
CA LYS A 154 0.59 -6.84 -8.40
C LYS A 154 1.67 -5.81 -8.71
N LYS A 155 2.94 -6.24 -8.68
CA LYS A 155 4.08 -5.38 -9.00
C LYS A 155 3.96 -4.79 -10.41
N GLY A 156 4.03 -3.46 -10.52
CA GLY A 156 3.90 -2.71 -11.77
C GLY A 156 2.46 -2.45 -12.22
N TYR A 157 1.49 -2.69 -11.33
CA TYR A 157 0.08 -2.39 -11.54
C TYR A 157 -0.44 -1.50 -10.40
N VAL A 158 -1.49 -0.75 -10.67
CA VAL A 158 -2.20 0.05 -9.67
C VAL A 158 -2.98 -0.92 -8.79
N THR A 159 -2.77 -0.84 -7.47
CA THR A 159 -3.57 -1.59 -6.50
C THR A 159 -5.02 -1.16 -6.61
N GLN A 160 -5.93 -2.12 -6.60
CA GLN A 160 -7.37 -1.89 -6.63
C GLN A 160 -7.98 -2.52 -5.40
N SER A 161 -8.87 -1.79 -4.71
CA SER A 161 -9.62 -2.27 -3.55
C SER A 161 -11.09 -2.37 -3.88
N ARG A 162 -11.75 -3.44 -3.42
CA ARG A 162 -13.20 -3.63 -3.55
C ARG A 162 -13.79 -4.23 -2.29
N GLU A 163 -15.01 -3.83 -2.00
CA GLU A 163 -15.81 -4.38 -0.92
C GLU A 163 -16.72 -5.49 -1.45
N TYR A 164 -16.76 -6.62 -0.72
CA TYR A 164 -17.64 -7.77 -1.00
C TYR A 164 -18.43 -8.15 0.23
N THR A 165 -19.73 -8.28 0.07
CA THR A 165 -20.60 -8.83 1.11
C THR A 165 -20.87 -10.32 0.81
N ILE A 166 -20.42 -11.18 1.71
CA ILE A 166 -20.59 -12.62 1.63
C ILE A 166 -21.86 -13.01 2.38
N ARG A 167 -22.78 -13.70 1.71
CA ARG A 167 -24.04 -14.17 2.28
C ARG A 167 -24.06 -15.69 2.35
N ARG A 168 -24.86 -16.22 3.28
CA ARG A 168 -24.98 -17.66 3.52
C ARG A 168 -25.42 -18.41 2.26
N ASN A 169 -24.63 -19.44 1.88
CA ASN A 169 -24.87 -20.30 0.73
C ASN A 169 -24.97 -19.59 -0.64
N GLU A 170 -24.55 -18.32 -0.72
CA GLU A 170 -24.50 -17.58 -1.98
C GLU A 170 -23.11 -17.63 -2.60
N THR A 171 -23.07 -17.54 -3.93
CA THR A 171 -21.83 -17.42 -4.69
C THR A 171 -21.71 -16.02 -5.29
N THR A 172 -20.76 -15.25 -4.80
CA THR A 172 -20.38 -13.95 -5.38
C THR A 172 -19.29 -14.16 -6.43
N ARG A 173 -19.48 -13.65 -7.65
CA ARG A 173 -18.51 -13.72 -8.75
C ARG A 173 -18.12 -12.34 -9.21
N ASP A 174 -16.81 -12.12 -9.43
CA ASP A 174 -16.33 -10.87 -10.00
C ASP A 174 -15.06 -11.09 -10.85
N THR A 175 -14.79 -10.12 -11.74
CA THR A 175 -13.59 -10.10 -12.57
C THR A 175 -12.86 -8.78 -12.35
N ILE A 176 -11.63 -8.86 -11.86
CA ILE A 176 -10.79 -7.70 -11.58
C ILE A 176 -9.73 -7.56 -12.65
N THR A 177 -9.71 -6.42 -13.32
CA THR A 177 -8.67 -6.08 -14.30
C THR A 177 -7.82 -4.94 -13.74
N LEU A 178 -6.56 -5.25 -13.38
CA LEU A 178 -5.62 -4.24 -12.91
C LEU A 178 -5.00 -3.49 -14.09
N HIS A 179 -4.90 -2.18 -13.94
CA HIS A 179 -4.21 -1.32 -14.87
C HIS A 179 -2.73 -1.21 -14.50
N ARG A 180 -1.86 -1.20 -15.51
CA ARG A 180 -0.42 -1.02 -15.29
C ARG A 180 -0.14 0.40 -14.79
N VAL A 181 0.79 0.52 -13.83
CA VAL A 181 1.26 1.84 -13.39
C VAL A 181 1.87 2.57 -14.58
N ASN A 182 1.40 3.79 -14.86
CA ASN A 182 2.05 4.68 -15.80
C ASN A 182 3.08 5.51 -15.03
N TYR A 183 4.34 5.39 -15.38
CA TYR A 183 5.42 6.18 -14.79
C TYR A 183 5.52 7.57 -15.39
N VAL A 184 4.98 7.77 -16.59
CA VAL A 184 4.93 9.06 -17.28
C VAL A 184 3.71 9.83 -16.80
N LYS A 185 3.94 11.02 -16.27
CA LYS A 185 2.88 11.90 -15.77
C LYS A 185 2.58 12.99 -16.81
N PRO A 186 1.33 13.25 -17.16
CA PRO A 186 0.95 14.35 -18.04
C PRO A 186 1.08 15.72 -17.36
N MET A 187 1.19 15.74 -16.03
CA MET A 187 1.43 16.93 -15.23
C MET A 187 2.50 16.62 -14.17
N ALA A 188 3.57 17.36 -14.15
CA ALA A 188 4.65 17.22 -13.18
C ALA A 188 5.50 18.50 -13.13
N PHE A 189 6.03 18.81 -11.96
CA PHE A 189 7.18 19.69 -11.82
C PHE A 189 8.44 18.84 -11.73
N TYR A 190 9.53 19.32 -12.26
CA TYR A 190 10.81 18.61 -12.18
C TYR A 190 11.97 19.56 -12.02
N PHE A 191 13.04 19.05 -11.41
CA PHE A 191 14.34 19.70 -11.37
C PHE A 191 15.44 18.64 -11.49
N GLY A 192 16.62 19.07 -11.86
CA GLY A 192 17.77 18.19 -11.97
C GLY A 192 18.98 18.85 -12.56
N GLY A 193 19.85 18.03 -13.09
CA GLY A 193 21.08 18.48 -13.70
C GLY A 193 21.62 17.49 -14.69
N GLY A 194 22.61 17.94 -15.43
CA GLY A 194 23.24 17.13 -16.45
C GLY A 194 24.52 17.71 -16.96
N ILE A 195 25.10 17.00 -17.91
CA ILE A 195 26.25 17.45 -18.70
C ILE A 195 25.75 17.89 -20.07
N THR A 196 26.42 18.89 -20.59
CA THR A 196 26.17 19.42 -21.94
C THR A 196 27.48 19.40 -22.71
N TYR A 197 27.39 19.01 -23.96
CA TYR A 197 28.49 19.17 -24.93
C TYR A 197 27.95 19.94 -26.13
N ASN A 198 28.52 21.12 -26.34
CA ASN A 198 28.32 21.98 -27.52
C ASN A 198 29.63 22.66 -27.81
N SER A 199 30.51 22.04 -28.59
CA SER A 199 31.90 22.46 -28.78
C SER A 199 32.73 22.58 -27.48
N LEU A 200 32.08 22.86 -26.36
CA LEU A 200 32.63 22.91 -25.00
C LEU A 200 31.78 22.00 -24.06
N PHE A 201 32.46 21.41 -23.09
CA PHE A 201 31.78 20.74 -21.99
C PHE A 201 31.18 21.72 -21.01
N GLY A 202 30.00 21.39 -20.48
CA GLY A 202 29.33 22.20 -19.45
C GLY A 202 28.53 21.35 -18.48
N LEU A 203 28.26 21.92 -17.31
CA LEU A 203 27.34 21.39 -16.32
C LEU A 203 26.06 22.22 -16.35
N SER A 204 24.91 21.55 -16.37
CA SER A 204 23.61 22.22 -16.44
C SER A 204 22.78 21.95 -15.20
N GLY A 205 22.19 22.99 -14.61
CA GLY A 205 21.08 22.95 -13.71
C GLY A 205 19.78 23.15 -14.49
N ILE A 206 18.75 22.35 -14.21
CA ILE A 206 17.51 22.29 -14.99
C ILE A 206 16.33 22.34 -14.06
N ILE A 207 15.32 23.17 -14.39
CA ILE A 207 14.00 23.19 -13.77
C ILE A 207 12.94 23.20 -14.86
N GLY A 208 11.77 22.64 -14.60
CA GLY A 208 10.69 22.68 -15.57
C GLY A 208 9.38 22.13 -15.06
N ALA A 209 8.38 22.24 -15.93
CA ALA A 209 7.05 21.72 -15.68
C ALA A 209 6.47 21.07 -16.94
N VAL A 210 5.77 19.98 -16.72
CA VAL A 210 4.90 19.36 -17.74
C VAL A 210 3.47 19.68 -17.37
N LEU A 211 2.73 20.27 -18.30
CA LEU A 211 1.31 20.64 -18.14
C LEU A 211 0.55 20.09 -19.36
N TRP A 212 -0.30 19.07 -19.14
CA TRP A 212 -1.04 18.38 -20.23
C TRP A 212 -0.15 17.98 -21.41
N ASN A 213 1.01 17.35 -21.09
CA ASN A 213 2.08 16.96 -22.01
C ASN A 213 2.89 18.11 -22.65
N HIS A 214 2.57 19.37 -22.38
CA HIS A 214 3.42 20.50 -22.75
C HIS A 214 4.56 20.61 -21.75
N ASP A 215 5.78 20.54 -22.23
CA ASP A 215 7.02 20.59 -21.44
C ASP A 215 7.67 21.98 -21.57
N ILE A 216 7.75 22.69 -20.47
CA ILE A 216 8.42 24.01 -20.38
C ILE A 216 9.62 23.83 -19.46
N GLN A 217 10.80 24.13 -19.98
CA GLN A 217 12.07 23.91 -19.29
C GLN A 217 12.93 25.18 -19.31
N ALA A 218 13.45 25.55 -18.14
CA ALA A 218 14.53 26.54 -18.04
C ALA A 218 15.79 25.80 -17.55
N SER A 219 16.93 26.22 -18.10
CA SER A 219 18.22 25.69 -17.67
C SER A 219 19.32 26.74 -17.69
N TYR A 220 20.27 26.57 -16.79
CA TYR A 220 21.51 27.28 -16.77
C TYR A 220 22.68 26.31 -16.97
N THR A 221 23.46 26.53 -18.02
CA THR A 221 24.67 25.75 -18.32
C THR A 221 25.89 26.57 -17.99
N PHE A 222 26.71 25.99 -17.16
CA PHE A 222 28.03 26.53 -16.83
C PHE A 222 29.09 25.79 -17.64
N GLY A 223 29.71 26.46 -18.59
CA GLY A 223 30.73 25.88 -19.46
C GLY A 223 32.04 25.65 -18.73
N MET A 224 32.69 24.54 -18.97
CA MET A 224 34.06 24.27 -18.57
C MET A 224 35.00 25.00 -19.52
N SER A 225 36.15 25.42 -19.00
CA SER A 225 37.17 26.10 -19.82
C SER A 225 37.87 25.08 -20.75
N GLU A 226 37.97 25.45 -22.01
CA GLU A 226 38.77 24.73 -22.99
C GLU A 226 39.80 25.65 -23.59
N SER A 227 40.95 25.12 -24.01
CA SER A 227 42.05 25.88 -24.60
C SER A 227 42.13 25.56 -26.08
N ASP A 228 42.00 26.58 -26.92
CA ASP A 228 42.09 26.42 -28.36
C ASP A 228 42.98 27.56 -28.92
N PRO A 229 43.78 27.30 -29.96
CA PRO A 229 44.53 28.32 -30.62
C PRO A 229 43.63 29.33 -31.34
N VAL A 230 43.84 30.61 -31.08
CA VAL A 230 43.13 31.71 -31.76
C VAL A 230 44.10 32.42 -32.66
N TYR A 231 43.66 32.77 -33.86
CA TYR A 231 44.39 33.65 -34.77
C TYR A 231 43.89 35.08 -34.59
N TRP A 232 44.78 35.96 -34.20
CA TRP A 232 44.51 37.37 -34.03
C TRP A 232 45.55 38.21 -34.73
N ASP A 233 45.15 39.17 -35.55
CA ASP A 233 46.04 40.02 -36.37
C ASP A 233 47.09 39.20 -37.12
N GLY A 234 46.76 38.06 -37.67
CA GLY A 234 47.64 37.16 -38.38
C GLY A 234 48.62 36.36 -37.53
N HIS A 235 48.55 36.49 -36.21
CA HIS A 235 49.39 35.74 -35.27
C HIS A 235 48.56 34.67 -34.56
N LYS A 236 49.12 33.47 -34.52
CA LYS A 236 48.50 32.34 -33.78
C LYS A 236 48.75 32.50 -32.29
N ASN A 237 47.70 32.69 -31.52
CA ASN A 237 47.75 32.64 -30.06
C ASN A 237 47.41 31.27 -29.58
N THR A 238 48.35 30.53 -29.01
CA THR A 238 48.23 29.10 -28.67
C THR A 238 47.67 28.83 -27.26
N GLU A 239 47.34 29.89 -26.50
CA GLU A 239 46.94 29.73 -25.10
C GLU A 239 45.64 30.46 -24.76
N THR A 240 44.70 30.54 -25.70
CA THR A 240 43.40 31.15 -25.43
C THR A 240 42.48 30.15 -24.73
N LYS A 241 41.96 30.55 -23.59
CA LYS A 241 40.98 29.78 -22.83
C LYS A 241 39.59 30.34 -23.05
N TYR A 242 38.67 29.48 -23.46
CA TYR A 242 37.26 29.82 -23.64
C TYR A 242 36.41 29.24 -22.53
N LYS A 243 35.41 30.03 -22.12
CA LYS A 243 34.37 29.59 -21.19
C LYS A 243 33.05 30.18 -21.64
N MET A 244 32.08 29.30 -21.96
CA MET A 244 30.75 29.73 -22.35
C MET A 244 29.74 29.33 -21.24
N SER A 245 28.86 30.26 -20.90
CA SER A 245 27.69 29.96 -20.05
C SER A 245 26.41 30.28 -20.84
N SER A 246 25.35 29.53 -20.60
CA SER A 246 24.12 29.70 -21.34
C SER A 246 22.91 29.62 -20.43
N ILE A 247 21.98 30.57 -20.57
CA ILE A 247 20.62 30.47 -20.06
C ILE A 247 19.72 30.02 -21.19
N SER A 248 18.94 28.98 -20.97
CA SER A 248 18.06 28.44 -22.00
C SER A 248 16.63 28.32 -21.52
N LEU A 249 15.70 28.65 -22.41
CA LEU A 249 14.26 28.38 -22.24
C LEU A 249 13.82 27.48 -23.39
N LYS A 250 13.22 26.31 -23.05
CA LYS A 250 12.81 25.31 -24.03
C LYS A 250 11.34 24.98 -23.86
N TYR A 251 10.67 24.78 -24.98
CA TYR A 251 9.30 24.31 -25.04
C TYR A 251 9.23 23.05 -25.91
N GLY A 252 8.50 22.05 -25.44
CA GLY A 252 8.29 20.81 -26.14
C GLY A 252 6.94 20.18 -25.87
N TYR A 253 6.66 19.08 -26.57
CA TYR A 253 5.46 18.29 -26.37
C TYR A 253 5.81 16.81 -26.13
N GLN A 254 5.37 16.25 -24.99
CA GLN A 254 5.66 14.89 -24.60
C GLN A 254 4.82 13.88 -25.36
N ILE A 255 5.49 12.96 -26.04
CA ILE A 255 4.89 11.81 -26.72
C ILE A 255 5.33 10.55 -25.97
N SER A 256 4.38 9.92 -25.28
CA SER A 256 4.64 8.67 -24.57
C SER A 256 4.78 7.51 -25.53
N LEU A 257 6.00 7.07 -25.81
CA LEU A 257 6.28 5.91 -26.65
C LEU A 257 5.93 4.61 -25.93
N THR A 258 6.27 4.54 -24.64
CA THR A 258 5.90 3.43 -23.75
C THR A 258 5.65 4.00 -22.35
N ARG A 259 5.34 3.13 -21.38
CA ARG A 259 5.18 3.53 -19.97
C ARG A 259 6.45 4.14 -19.34
N LYS A 260 7.60 3.94 -19.95
CA LYS A 260 8.91 4.36 -19.44
C LYS A 260 9.71 5.22 -20.38
N PHE A 261 9.29 5.32 -21.65
CA PHE A 261 10.01 6.08 -22.67
C PHE A 261 9.11 7.19 -23.19
N VAL A 262 9.63 8.42 -23.12
CA VAL A 262 8.95 9.62 -23.61
C VAL A 262 9.88 10.33 -24.57
N LEU A 263 9.39 10.62 -25.76
CA LEU A 263 10.04 11.51 -26.72
C LEU A 263 9.41 12.89 -26.61
N THR A 264 10.25 13.92 -26.53
CA THR A 264 9.80 15.31 -26.45
C THR A 264 10.49 16.11 -27.53
N PRO A 265 9.93 16.20 -28.75
CA PRO A 265 10.37 17.21 -29.72
C PRO A 265 10.27 18.60 -29.06
N GLN A 266 11.28 19.43 -29.26
CA GLN A 266 11.38 20.73 -28.58
C GLN A 266 12.06 21.77 -29.43
N ILE A 267 11.68 23.03 -29.15
CA ILE A 267 12.36 24.24 -29.61
C ILE A 267 12.95 24.97 -28.40
N GLY A 268 14.03 25.64 -28.57
CA GLY A 268 14.70 26.37 -27.49
C GLY A 268 15.22 27.73 -27.93
N TYR A 269 15.31 28.62 -26.94
CA TYR A 269 16.02 29.87 -27.02
C TYR A 269 17.17 29.83 -26.02
N HIS A 270 18.34 30.32 -26.46
CA HIS A 270 19.57 30.34 -25.67
C HIS A 270 20.16 31.75 -25.68
N TYR A 271 20.42 32.23 -24.48
CA TYR A 271 21.26 33.42 -24.28
C TYR A 271 22.63 32.97 -23.79
N ASN A 272 23.65 33.19 -24.62
CA ASN A 272 25.00 32.72 -24.38
C ASN A 272 25.89 33.89 -23.98
N THR A 273 26.78 33.64 -23.02
CA THR A 273 27.88 34.55 -22.65
C THR A 273 29.18 33.80 -22.81
N LEU A 274 30.14 34.43 -23.48
CA LEU A 274 31.42 33.83 -23.79
C LEU A 274 32.54 34.72 -23.20
N ALA A 275 33.42 34.12 -22.42
CA ALA A 275 34.67 34.70 -21.97
C ALA A 275 35.83 34.05 -22.70
N ALA A 276 36.74 34.83 -23.24
CA ALA A 276 37.96 34.40 -23.89
C ALA A 276 39.18 35.14 -23.33
N ASN A 277 40.12 34.41 -22.79
CA ASN A 277 41.34 34.95 -22.21
C ASN A 277 42.55 34.35 -22.91
N ALA A 278 43.39 35.20 -23.50
CA ALA A 278 44.64 34.82 -24.15
C ALA A 278 45.83 35.29 -23.32
N THR A 279 46.78 34.41 -23.08
CA THR A 279 47.96 34.66 -22.25
C THR A 279 49.05 35.46 -23.00
N LYS A 280 49.01 35.43 -24.32
CA LYS A 280 49.93 36.19 -25.19
C LYS A 280 49.16 37.07 -26.16
N GLY A 281 49.49 38.31 -26.27
CA GLY A 281 48.99 39.25 -27.28
C GLY A 281 47.86 40.17 -26.83
N ASN A 282 47.66 40.40 -25.53
CA ASN A 282 46.64 41.31 -24.95
C ASN A 282 45.20 41.14 -25.46
N VAL A 283 44.84 39.97 -25.87
CA VAL A 283 43.45 39.66 -26.25
C VAL A 283 42.70 39.19 -25.03
N ASN A 284 41.98 40.10 -24.41
CA ASN A 284 41.11 39.79 -23.30
C ASN A 284 39.72 40.34 -23.62
N TYR A 285 38.81 39.43 -24.02
CA TYR A 285 37.42 39.80 -24.30
C TYR A 285 36.53 39.75 -23.05
N GLY A 286 37.12 39.52 -21.88
CA GLY A 286 36.40 39.54 -20.61
C GLY A 286 35.13 38.65 -20.60
N ASP A 287 34.21 38.98 -19.69
CA ASP A 287 32.91 38.25 -19.58
C ASP A 287 31.82 38.90 -20.46
N GLY A 288 32.15 39.63 -21.51
CA GLY A 288 31.24 40.53 -22.21
C GLY A 288 30.68 40.07 -23.55
N ALA A 289 31.27 39.03 -24.16
CA ALA A 289 30.82 38.56 -25.48
C ALA A 289 29.47 37.80 -25.37
N LYS A 290 28.50 38.18 -26.19
CA LYS A 290 27.11 37.69 -26.10
C LYS A 290 26.59 37.17 -27.42
N SER A 291 25.73 36.12 -27.37
CA SER A 291 24.98 35.71 -28.54
C SER A 291 23.60 35.13 -28.14
N ASP A 292 22.65 35.32 -29.04
CA ASP A 292 21.35 34.70 -28.98
C ASP A 292 21.26 33.59 -30.02
N ALA A 293 20.72 32.45 -29.64
CA ALA A 293 20.52 31.30 -30.52
C ALA A 293 19.16 30.69 -30.32
N MET A 294 18.62 30.10 -31.37
CA MET A 294 17.50 29.17 -31.28
C MET A 294 17.98 27.74 -31.48
N SER A 295 17.26 26.79 -30.96
CA SER A 295 17.53 25.38 -31.18
C SER A 295 16.26 24.58 -31.53
N ILE A 296 16.49 23.50 -32.24
CA ILE A 296 15.52 22.42 -32.43
C ILE A 296 16.15 21.13 -31.92
N GLY A 297 15.38 20.32 -31.22
CA GLY A 297 15.89 19.08 -30.65
C GLY A 297 14.81 18.08 -30.31
N ALA A 298 15.23 16.96 -29.76
CA ALA A 298 14.32 15.92 -29.31
C ALA A 298 14.88 15.27 -28.02
N LYS A 299 14.26 15.57 -26.91
CA LYS A 299 14.61 14.97 -25.61
C LYS A 299 13.99 13.60 -25.48
N LEU A 300 14.81 12.57 -25.29
CA LEU A 300 14.38 11.22 -24.91
C LEU A 300 14.52 11.06 -23.42
N ASN A 301 13.39 10.87 -22.72
CA ASN A 301 13.34 10.54 -21.30
C ASN A 301 13.12 9.05 -21.09
N ILE A 302 13.90 8.47 -20.17
CA ILE A 302 13.75 7.11 -19.66
C ILE A 302 13.33 7.24 -18.20
N VAL A 303 12.16 6.69 -17.84
CA VAL A 303 11.61 6.73 -16.47
C VAL A 303 11.74 5.34 -15.84
N PRO A 304 12.91 5.01 -15.24
CA PRO A 304 13.16 3.67 -14.69
C PRO A 304 12.25 3.36 -13.49
N ILE A 305 12.03 4.36 -12.64
CA ILE A 305 11.15 4.31 -11.46
C ILE A 305 10.33 5.61 -11.38
N GLN A 306 9.27 5.59 -10.60
CA GLN A 306 8.47 6.78 -10.33
C GLN A 306 9.37 7.90 -9.76
N HIS A 307 9.19 9.13 -10.25
CA HIS A 307 9.93 10.34 -9.87
C HIS A 307 11.37 10.50 -10.39
N LEU A 308 11.97 9.47 -11.02
CA LEU A 308 13.32 9.57 -11.59
C LEU A 308 13.27 9.48 -13.10
N ASN A 309 13.81 10.49 -13.79
CA ASN A 309 13.96 10.52 -15.24
C ASN A 309 15.44 10.61 -15.60
N LEU A 310 15.89 9.73 -16.46
CA LEU A 310 17.15 9.87 -17.19
C LEU A 310 16.83 10.48 -18.54
N PHE A 311 17.61 11.46 -18.99
CA PHE A 311 17.35 12.04 -20.29
C PHE A 311 18.61 12.16 -21.13
N VAL A 312 18.39 12.09 -22.45
CA VAL A 312 19.36 12.50 -23.48
C VAL A 312 18.61 13.41 -24.46
N ASN A 313 19.21 14.54 -24.76
CA ASN A 313 18.64 15.56 -25.62
C ASN A 313 19.65 16.02 -26.66
N PRO A 314 19.72 15.38 -27.85
CA PRO A 314 20.38 15.96 -29.00
C PRO A 314 19.59 17.15 -29.52
N GLU A 315 20.31 18.24 -29.80
CA GLU A 315 19.73 19.45 -30.40
C GLU A 315 20.69 20.08 -31.37
N PHE A 316 20.16 20.86 -32.29
CA PHE A 316 20.91 21.68 -33.20
C PHE A 316 20.53 23.14 -32.95
N SER A 317 21.51 23.97 -32.64
CA SER A 317 21.36 25.41 -32.41
C SER A 317 21.91 26.23 -33.56
N PHE A 318 21.29 27.36 -33.81
CA PHE A 318 21.71 28.32 -34.80
C PHE A 318 21.65 29.74 -34.21
N LYS A 319 22.68 30.52 -34.43
CA LYS A 319 22.75 31.89 -33.94
C LYS A 319 21.74 32.79 -34.66
N ILE A 320 21.04 33.61 -33.90
CA ILE A 320 20.15 34.65 -34.42
C ILE A 320 20.83 35.99 -34.37
N SER A 321 21.56 36.26 -33.27
CA SER A 321 22.23 37.51 -33.00
C SER A 321 23.53 37.25 -32.25
N GLN A 322 24.51 38.12 -32.46
CA GLN A 322 25.77 38.09 -31.72
C GLN A 322 26.36 39.51 -31.71
N ASP A 323 27.11 39.85 -30.65
CA ASP A 323 27.87 41.07 -30.60
C ASP A 323 29.20 40.94 -31.36
N ASP A 324 29.87 42.08 -31.56
CA ASP A 324 31.12 42.11 -32.32
C ASP A 324 32.25 41.31 -31.66
N TYR A 325 32.25 41.21 -30.32
CA TYR A 325 33.24 40.42 -29.59
C TYR A 325 33.00 38.92 -29.78
N PHE A 326 31.76 38.47 -29.69
CA PHE A 326 31.43 37.08 -29.94
C PHE A 326 31.77 36.67 -31.37
N LYS A 327 31.45 37.53 -32.34
CA LYS A 327 31.79 37.36 -33.74
C LYS A 327 33.31 37.25 -33.95
N ALA A 328 34.08 38.17 -33.37
CA ALA A 328 35.53 38.18 -33.49
C ALA A 328 36.16 36.89 -32.95
N ILE A 329 35.65 36.35 -31.82
CA ILE A 329 36.14 35.09 -31.25
C ILE A 329 35.82 33.92 -32.20
N THR A 330 34.57 33.79 -32.68
CA THR A 330 34.15 32.67 -33.52
C THR A 330 34.77 32.69 -34.92
N GLU A 331 35.08 33.86 -35.49
CA GLU A 331 35.78 33.99 -36.77
C GLU A 331 37.27 33.66 -36.69
N ASN A 332 37.88 33.84 -35.52
CA ASN A 332 39.31 33.66 -35.31
C ASN A 332 39.66 32.34 -34.54
N SER A 333 38.72 31.50 -34.28
CA SER A 333 38.90 30.19 -33.60
C SER A 333 38.12 29.08 -34.27
N ASN A 334 38.36 27.86 -33.84
CA ASN A 334 37.54 26.71 -34.26
C ASN A 334 36.22 26.62 -33.49
N PHE A 335 36.02 27.50 -32.51
CA PHE A 335 34.80 27.55 -31.71
C PHE A 335 33.67 28.27 -32.48
N THR A 336 32.57 27.62 -32.70
CA THR A 336 31.43 28.20 -33.41
C THR A 336 30.37 28.79 -32.51
N GLY A 337 30.25 28.27 -31.30
CA GLY A 337 29.22 28.67 -30.30
C GLY A 337 27.80 28.27 -30.66
N ASP A 338 27.62 27.59 -31.78
CA ASP A 338 26.36 27.02 -32.26
C ASP A 338 26.58 25.66 -32.93
N GLY A 339 25.53 25.03 -33.45
CA GLY A 339 25.60 23.77 -34.11
C GLY A 339 25.03 22.61 -33.24
N PHE A 340 25.65 21.46 -33.40
CA PHE A 340 25.14 20.25 -32.71
C PHE A 340 25.54 20.24 -31.24
N ALA A 341 24.57 20.04 -30.38
CA ALA A 341 24.73 19.89 -28.93
C ALA A 341 24.05 18.60 -28.42
N VAL A 342 24.58 18.03 -27.36
CA VAL A 342 23.97 16.92 -26.64
C VAL A 342 23.94 17.25 -25.16
N HIS A 343 22.77 17.12 -24.58
CA HIS A 343 22.58 17.23 -23.13
C HIS A 343 22.18 15.85 -22.59
N ALA A 344 22.73 15.44 -21.46
CA ALA A 344 22.36 14.20 -20.80
C ALA A 344 22.36 14.37 -19.28
N GLY A 345 21.42 13.75 -18.58
CA GLY A 345 21.37 13.93 -17.13
C GLY A 345 20.21 13.24 -16.43
N LEU A 346 19.93 13.74 -15.23
CA LEU A 346 18.92 13.26 -14.30
C LEU A 346 17.93 14.36 -13.99
N LEU A 347 16.63 14.00 -13.94
CA LEU A 347 15.56 14.86 -13.46
C LEU A 347 14.75 14.12 -12.38
N ILE A 348 14.39 14.81 -11.32
CA ILE A 348 13.48 14.35 -10.29
C ILE A 348 12.14 15.04 -10.52
N SER A 349 11.05 14.29 -10.64
CA SER A 349 9.69 14.78 -10.93
C SER A 349 8.70 14.48 -9.80
N PHE A 350 7.79 15.43 -9.54
CA PHE A 350 6.80 15.40 -8.46
C PHE A 350 5.37 15.41 -8.98
#